data_5899fdc1a920bc00b0011c53f91e2b38
#
_entry.id   5899fdc1a920bc00b0011c53f91e2b38
#
_cell.length_a   1.000
_cell.length_b   1.000
_cell.length_c   1.000
_cell.angle_alpha   90.00
_cell.angle_beta   90.00
_cell.angle_gamma   90.00
#
_symmetry.space_group_name_H-M   'P 1'
#
loop_
_entity.id
_entity.type
_entity.pdbx_description
1 polymer ?
#
loop_
_entity_poly.entity_id
_entity_poly.type
_entity_poly.pdbx_seq_one_letter_code
_entity_poly.pdbx_strand_id
1 'polypeptide(L)'
;MSYSVSGQGYAAVVNLATGTQQFAAAALPAEGGMTASDLDNVSVANMLNANTLNSITTGMADLGIASAQTSAEAAGVAILNGLITARQVVGVAASYVTPQAAGSQADGSMLLDLVINGVPLVGTPPPNTWIALPGVGYVMLNEQTPTGNGVTTSGISVNMIHVVLQNAVTGLTTGEIVVGSATSAVGS
;
A
#
# COMPACT_ATOMS: atom_id res chain seq x y z
N MET A 1 -23.43 -6.68 20.02
CA MET A 1 -22.59 -5.82 19.17
C MET A 1 -22.23 -6.61 17.94
N SER A 2 -22.30 -6.00 16.77
CA SER A 2 -21.91 -6.65 15.51
C SER A 2 -20.53 -6.16 15.16
N TYR A 3 -19.57 -7.07 15.08
CA TYR A 3 -18.20 -6.77 14.69
C TYR A 3 -18.08 -6.77 13.16
N SER A 4 -17.26 -5.90 12.62
CA SER A 4 -17.01 -5.78 11.18
C SER A 4 -15.51 -5.82 10.87
N VAL A 5 -15.16 -6.35 9.71
CA VAL A 5 -13.81 -6.40 9.19
C VAL A 5 -13.79 -5.94 7.75
N SER A 6 -12.73 -5.26 7.35
CA SER A 6 -12.43 -4.95 5.95
C SER A 6 -10.94 -4.93 5.72
N GLY A 7 -10.53 -5.26 4.52
CA GLY A 7 -9.15 -5.24 4.08
C GLY A 7 -9.07 -5.16 2.57
N GLN A 8 -8.09 -4.45 2.05
CA GLN A 8 -7.85 -4.35 0.62
C GLN A 8 -6.36 -4.21 0.35
N GLY A 9 -5.84 -5.02 -0.55
CA GLY A 9 -4.46 -4.98 -1.00
C GLY A 9 -4.38 -4.77 -2.51
N TYR A 10 -3.43 -3.94 -2.92
CA TYR A 10 -2.97 -3.82 -4.29
C TYR A 10 -1.45 -3.88 -4.28
N ALA A 11 -0.86 -4.85 -4.97
CA ALA A 11 0.59 -4.86 -5.09
C ALA A 11 1.09 -3.67 -5.90
N ALA A 12 0.31 -3.23 -6.91
CA ALA A 12 0.54 -1.95 -7.58
C ALA A 12 -0.76 -1.34 -8.13
N VAL A 13 -0.76 0.00 -8.21
CA VAL A 13 -1.81 0.80 -8.86
C VAL A 13 -1.15 1.86 -9.71
N VAL A 14 -1.61 2.02 -10.95
CA VAL A 14 -1.23 3.12 -11.84
C VAL A 14 -2.50 3.89 -12.21
N ASN A 15 -2.61 5.11 -11.74
CA ASN A 15 -3.75 6.00 -11.96
C ASN A 15 -3.32 7.18 -12.83
N LEU A 16 -3.82 7.23 -14.05
CA LEU A 16 -3.53 8.28 -15.03
C LEU A 16 -4.84 8.90 -15.52
N ALA A 17 -4.75 10.02 -16.22
CA ALA A 17 -5.90 10.66 -16.86
C ALA A 17 -6.66 9.71 -17.84
N THR A 18 -5.99 8.69 -18.35
CA THR A 18 -6.55 7.66 -19.26
C THR A 18 -7.27 6.54 -18.52
N GLY A 19 -7.17 6.46 -17.20
CA GLY A 19 -7.80 5.45 -16.35
C GLY A 19 -6.88 4.89 -15.29
N THR A 20 -7.46 4.04 -14.44
CA THR A 20 -6.78 3.35 -13.33
C THR A 20 -6.57 1.88 -13.67
N GLN A 21 -5.34 1.41 -13.47
CA GLN A 21 -4.98 0.00 -13.57
C GLN A 21 -4.55 -0.50 -12.19
N GLN A 22 -5.11 -1.62 -11.75
CA GLN A 22 -4.83 -2.25 -10.46
C GLN A 22 -4.27 -3.64 -10.69
N PHE A 23 -3.22 -3.99 -9.98
CA PHE A 23 -2.49 -5.24 -10.15
C PHE A 23 -2.40 -6.03 -8.85
N ALA A 24 -2.65 -7.34 -8.93
CA ALA A 24 -2.74 -8.25 -7.80
C ALA A 24 -3.66 -7.67 -6.71
N ALA A 25 -4.92 -7.43 -7.05
CA ALA A 25 -5.92 -6.87 -6.15
C ALA A 25 -6.57 -7.97 -5.30
N ALA A 26 -6.56 -7.82 -3.97
CA ALA A 26 -7.26 -8.68 -3.03
C ALA A 26 -8.15 -7.83 -2.12
N ALA A 27 -9.42 -8.22 -1.97
CA ALA A 27 -10.38 -7.57 -1.10
C ALA A 27 -10.99 -8.58 -0.13
N LEU A 28 -11.02 -8.25 1.16
CA LEU A 28 -11.59 -9.11 2.19
C LEU A 28 -13.12 -9.14 2.07
N PRO A 29 -13.75 -10.32 2.01
CA PRO A 29 -15.21 -10.43 2.12
C PRO A 29 -15.74 -9.82 3.42
N ALA A 30 -16.97 -9.31 3.41
CA ALA A 30 -17.59 -8.67 4.57
C ALA A 30 -17.75 -9.61 5.78
N GLU A 31 -17.90 -10.89 5.51
CA GLU A 31 -17.95 -11.97 6.52
C GLU A 31 -16.58 -12.38 7.05
N GLY A 32 -15.51 -11.80 6.53
CA GLY A 32 -14.14 -12.21 6.82
C GLY A 32 -13.66 -13.39 5.96
N GLY A 33 -12.59 -14.04 6.37
CA GLY A 33 -11.95 -15.12 5.63
C GLY A 33 -10.59 -14.73 5.06
N MET A 34 -10.27 -15.20 3.85
CA MET A 34 -9.01 -14.91 3.16
C MET A 34 -9.24 -14.73 1.67
N THR A 35 -8.58 -13.75 1.09
CA THR A 35 -8.49 -13.56 -0.36
C THR A 35 -7.04 -13.26 -0.74
N ALA A 36 -6.58 -13.83 -1.84
CA ALA A 36 -5.23 -13.59 -2.38
C ALA A 36 -5.30 -13.37 -3.89
N SER A 37 -4.33 -12.64 -4.41
CA SER A 37 -4.14 -12.42 -5.84
C SER A 37 -2.66 -12.29 -6.14
N ASP A 38 -2.21 -12.90 -7.24
CA ASP A 38 -0.82 -12.86 -7.70
C ASP A 38 -0.77 -12.59 -9.21
N LEU A 39 0.31 -11.95 -9.63
CA LEU A 39 0.60 -11.65 -11.03
C LEU A 39 2.12 -11.67 -11.25
N ASP A 40 2.53 -12.12 -12.43
CA ASP A 40 3.92 -12.09 -12.88
C ASP A 40 4.10 -11.15 -14.07
N ASN A 41 5.29 -10.54 -14.15
CA ASN A 41 5.76 -9.74 -15.29
C ASN A 41 4.80 -8.63 -15.69
N VAL A 42 4.42 -7.78 -14.75
CA VAL A 42 3.60 -6.59 -15.01
C VAL A 42 4.44 -5.50 -15.65
N SER A 43 3.92 -4.90 -16.71
CA SER A 43 4.53 -3.75 -17.39
C SER A 43 3.47 -2.75 -17.83
N VAL A 44 3.63 -1.51 -17.35
CA VAL A 44 2.89 -0.34 -17.83
C VAL A 44 3.91 0.61 -18.45
N ALA A 45 3.80 0.83 -19.75
CA ALA A 45 4.82 1.53 -20.54
C ALA A 45 5.24 2.87 -19.91
N ASN A 46 6.53 3.05 -19.67
CA ASN A 46 7.18 4.21 -19.06
C ASN A 46 6.78 4.50 -17.60
N MET A 47 5.88 3.71 -17.01
CA MET A 47 5.35 3.97 -15.65
C MET A 47 5.84 2.94 -14.64
N LEU A 48 5.59 1.65 -14.88
CA LEU A 48 5.85 0.60 -13.92
C LEU A 48 6.26 -0.69 -14.61
N ASN A 49 7.33 -1.31 -14.11
CA ASN A 49 7.65 -2.71 -14.35
C ASN A 49 7.83 -3.42 -13.01
N ALA A 50 7.35 -4.64 -12.90
CA ALA A 50 7.56 -5.51 -11.74
C ALA A 50 7.60 -6.97 -12.17
N ASN A 51 8.46 -7.78 -11.54
CA ASN A 51 8.61 -9.20 -11.87
C ASN A 51 7.49 -10.04 -11.26
N THR A 52 7.20 -9.84 -9.98
CA THR A 52 6.12 -10.54 -9.26
C THR A 52 5.36 -9.56 -8.39
N LEU A 53 4.05 -9.73 -8.34
CA LEU A 53 3.14 -8.97 -7.51
C LEU A 53 2.21 -9.93 -6.78
N ASN A 54 2.03 -9.72 -5.48
CA ASN A 54 1.15 -10.53 -4.65
C ASN A 54 0.40 -9.64 -3.67
N SER A 55 -0.85 -9.94 -3.40
CA SER A 55 -1.53 -9.42 -2.22
C SER A 55 -2.42 -10.46 -1.57
N ILE A 56 -2.45 -10.42 -0.24
CA ILE A 56 -3.23 -11.33 0.60
C ILE A 56 -3.94 -10.47 1.63
N THR A 57 -5.23 -10.70 1.81
CA THR A 57 -6.00 -10.11 2.90
C THR A 57 -6.72 -11.20 3.68
N THR A 58 -6.67 -11.09 5.01
CA THR A 58 -7.31 -12.02 5.94
C THR A 58 -8.07 -11.23 7.00
N GLY A 59 -9.14 -11.81 7.52
CA GLY A 59 -9.88 -11.17 8.61
C GLY A 59 -10.90 -12.12 9.23
N MET A 60 -11.20 -11.84 10.49
CA MET A 60 -12.24 -12.55 11.24
C MET A 60 -13.00 -11.58 12.13
N ALA A 61 -14.29 -11.81 12.26
CA ALA A 61 -15.15 -11.14 13.21
C ALA A 61 -15.93 -12.22 13.99
N ASP A 62 -15.79 -12.24 15.31
CA ASP A 62 -16.46 -13.19 16.19
C ASP A 62 -16.96 -12.47 17.46
N LEU A 63 -17.59 -13.19 18.38
CA LEU A 63 -18.10 -12.66 19.62
C LEU A 63 -16.99 -12.02 20.47
N GLY A 64 -16.95 -10.70 20.50
CA GLY A 64 -16.03 -9.92 21.31
C GLY A 64 -14.70 -9.56 20.67
N ILE A 65 -14.40 -9.96 19.42
CA ILE A 65 -13.15 -9.63 18.74
C ILE A 65 -13.32 -9.52 17.22
N ALA A 66 -12.65 -8.55 16.63
CA ALA A 66 -12.42 -8.57 15.18
C ALA A 66 -10.97 -8.22 14.87
N SER A 67 -10.44 -8.84 13.82
CA SER A 67 -9.10 -8.56 13.31
C SER A 67 -9.07 -8.66 11.79
N ALA A 68 -8.30 -7.78 11.17
CA ALA A 68 -8.03 -7.80 9.73
C ALA A 68 -6.56 -7.53 9.48
N GLN A 69 -5.96 -8.23 8.51
CA GLN A 69 -4.60 -8.00 8.06
C GLN A 69 -4.55 -8.10 6.54
N THR A 70 -3.84 -7.16 5.94
CA THR A 70 -3.55 -7.14 4.51
C THR A 70 -2.06 -6.99 4.31
N SER A 71 -1.49 -7.77 3.39
CA SER A 71 -0.16 -7.55 2.85
C SER A 71 -0.22 -7.38 1.33
N ALA A 72 0.60 -6.48 0.82
CA ALA A 72 0.76 -6.24 -0.61
C ALA A 72 2.24 -6.17 -0.94
N GLU A 73 2.71 -7.04 -1.84
CA GLU A 73 4.11 -7.24 -2.14
C GLU A 73 4.39 -7.09 -3.64
N ALA A 74 5.50 -6.45 -3.97
CA ALA A 74 6.03 -6.39 -5.33
C ALA A 74 7.56 -6.61 -5.32
N ALA A 75 8.06 -7.40 -6.26
CA ALA A 75 9.49 -7.66 -6.42
C ALA A 75 9.99 -7.24 -7.81
N GLY A 76 11.26 -6.83 -7.88
CA GLY A 76 11.90 -6.37 -9.11
C GLY A 76 11.23 -5.12 -9.68
N VAL A 77 10.93 -4.16 -8.80
CA VAL A 77 10.18 -2.94 -9.14
C VAL A 77 11.06 -1.91 -9.83
N ALA A 78 10.58 -1.37 -10.94
CA ALA A 78 11.15 -0.20 -11.61
C ALA A 78 10.03 0.76 -12.01
N ILE A 79 10.07 1.99 -11.49
CA ILE A 79 9.08 3.04 -11.73
C ILE A 79 9.74 4.14 -12.55
N LEU A 80 8.99 4.71 -13.52
CA LEU A 80 9.41 5.82 -14.39
C LEU A 80 10.77 5.53 -15.08
N ASN A 81 10.81 4.40 -15.81
CA ASN A 81 12.01 3.92 -16.53
C ASN A 81 13.25 3.76 -15.62
N GLY A 82 13.05 3.35 -14.35
CA GLY A 82 14.12 3.12 -13.40
C GLY A 82 14.56 4.36 -12.60
N LEU A 83 13.81 5.46 -12.64
CA LEU A 83 14.02 6.60 -11.76
C LEU A 83 13.91 6.19 -10.29
N ILE A 84 12.98 5.26 -9.99
CA ILE A 84 12.85 4.58 -8.71
C ILE A 84 12.93 3.08 -8.95
N THR A 85 13.80 2.40 -8.23
CA THR A 85 13.90 0.94 -8.27
C THR A 85 13.92 0.37 -6.86
N ALA A 86 13.33 -0.81 -6.68
CA ALA A 86 13.42 -1.56 -5.43
C ALA A 86 13.46 -3.05 -5.74
N ARG A 87 14.29 -3.81 -4.99
CA ARG A 87 14.30 -5.26 -5.11
C ARG A 87 13.02 -5.87 -4.58
N GLN A 88 12.52 -5.35 -3.45
CA GLN A 88 11.29 -5.80 -2.83
C GLN A 88 10.59 -4.65 -2.12
N VAL A 89 9.28 -4.61 -2.25
CA VAL A 89 8.37 -3.68 -1.60
C VAL A 89 7.30 -4.51 -0.89
N VAL A 90 7.14 -4.33 0.41
CA VAL A 90 6.11 -5.02 1.21
C VAL A 90 5.36 -3.99 2.03
N GLY A 91 4.07 -3.83 1.78
CA GLY A 91 3.15 -3.04 2.58
C GLY A 91 2.28 -3.96 3.44
N VAL A 92 2.22 -3.71 4.74
CA VAL A 92 1.40 -4.46 5.70
C VAL A 92 0.51 -3.50 6.46
N ALA A 93 -0.77 -3.82 6.54
CA ALA A 93 -1.76 -3.13 7.35
C ALA A 93 -2.47 -4.16 8.24
N ALA A 94 -2.44 -3.98 9.54
CA ALA A 94 -3.13 -4.85 10.50
C ALA A 94 -3.97 -4.01 11.46
N SER A 95 -5.18 -4.47 11.77
CA SER A 95 -6.12 -3.80 12.68
C SER A 95 -6.83 -4.81 13.55
N TYR A 96 -7.12 -4.43 14.78
CA TYR A 96 -7.87 -5.25 15.72
C TYR A 96 -8.82 -4.41 16.58
N VAL A 97 -9.88 -5.03 17.04
CA VAL A 97 -10.79 -4.49 18.08
C VAL A 97 -11.19 -5.61 19.04
N THR A 98 -11.15 -5.29 20.32
CA THR A 98 -11.61 -6.12 21.44
C THR A 98 -12.57 -5.30 22.30
N PRO A 99 -13.24 -5.87 23.32
CA PRO A 99 -14.05 -5.10 24.26
C PRO A 99 -13.29 -4.01 25.04
N GLN A 100 -11.95 -4.12 25.11
CA GLN A 100 -11.10 -3.24 25.92
C GLN A 100 -10.29 -2.23 25.09
N ALA A 101 -10.00 -2.53 23.82
CA ALA A 101 -9.10 -1.73 23.00
C ALA A 101 -9.30 -1.98 21.51
N ALA A 102 -8.98 -0.96 20.72
CA ALA A 102 -8.80 -1.08 19.29
C ALA A 102 -7.45 -0.50 18.87
N GLY A 103 -6.82 -1.06 17.85
CA GLY A 103 -5.53 -0.60 17.38
C GLY A 103 -5.22 -1.03 15.95
N SER A 104 -4.26 -0.34 15.35
CA SER A 104 -3.75 -0.68 14.02
C SER A 104 -2.25 -0.45 13.94
N GLN A 105 -1.58 -1.18 13.04
CA GLN A 105 -0.13 -1.12 12.87
C GLN A 105 0.27 -1.50 11.44
N ALA A 106 1.49 -1.11 11.07
CA ALA A 106 2.11 -1.39 9.77
C ALA A 106 3.37 -2.28 9.90
N ASP A 107 3.47 -3.04 11.00
CA ASP A 107 4.63 -3.88 11.28
C ASP A 107 4.80 -4.96 10.21
N GLY A 108 6.05 -5.15 9.75
CA GLY A 108 6.39 -6.01 8.63
C GLY A 108 6.47 -5.29 7.28
N SER A 109 6.06 -4.01 7.22
CA SER A 109 6.26 -3.19 6.02
C SER A 109 7.75 -2.91 5.80
N MET A 110 8.22 -3.09 4.55
CA MET A 110 9.64 -2.89 4.23
C MET A 110 9.89 -2.51 2.78
N LEU A 111 11.02 -1.82 2.59
CA LEU A 111 11.62 -1.49 1.30
C LEU A 111 13.05 -2.04 1.26
N LEU A 112 13.34 -2.91 0.31
CA LEU A 112 14.67 -3.50 0.15
C LEU A 112 15.35 -2.99 -1.13
N ASP A 113 16.60 -2.55 -0.98
CA ASP A 113 17.45 -2.03 -2.06
C ASP A 113 16.75 -0.93 -2.87
N LEU A 114 16.12 0.01 -2.13
CA LEU A 114 15.47 1.17 -2.72
C LEU A 114 16.51 2.15 -3.25
N VAL A 115 16.39 2.52 -4.52
CA VAL A 115 17.20 3.55 -5.17
C VAL A 115 16.26 4.58 -5.78
N ILE A 116 16.51 5.86 -5.51
CA ILE A 116 15.75 6.99 -6.07
C ILE A 116 16.72 7.93 -6.75
N ASN A 117 16.51 8.19 -8.05
CA ASN A 117 17.38 9.04 -8.88
C ASN A 117 18.87 8.67 -8.75
N GLY A 118 19.17 7.37 -8.75
CA GLY A 118 20.52 6.82 -8.62
C GLY A 118 21.09 6.85 -7.19
N VAL A 119 20.36 7.34 -6.19
CA VAL A 119 20.80 7.40 -4.79
C VAL A 119 20.17 6.23 -4.01
N PRO A 120 20.98 5.31 -3.47
CA PRO A 120 20.48 4.22 -2.65
C PRO A 120 20.05 4.72 -1.27
N LEU A 121 18.89 4.24 -0.80
CA LEU A 121 18.40 4.46 0.55
C LEU A 121 18.59 3.19 1.38
N VAL A 122 19.18 3.32 2.56
CA VAL A 122 19.46 2.20 3.46
C VAL A 122 18.27 1.95 4.38
N GLY A 123 17.70 0.76 4.30
CA GLY A 123 16.55 0.33 5.11
C GLY A 123 15.24 0.99 4.67
N THR A 124 14.18 0.70 5.44
CA THR A 124 12.87 1.32 5.22
C THR A 124 12.86 2.72 5.84
N PRO A 125 12.58 3.78 5.07
CA PRO A 125 12.47 5.13 5.61
C PRO A 125 11.38 5.25 6.69
N PRO A 126 11.48 6.25 7.60
CA PRO A 126 10.42 6.55 8.56
C PRO A 126 9.06 6.76 7.87
N PRO A 127 7.94 6.55 8.59
CA PRO A 127 6.61 6.81 8.02
C PRO A 127 6.48 8.22 7.44
N ASN A 128 5.79 8.31 6.30
CA ASN A 128 5.48 9.56 5.60
C ASN A 128 6.74 10.35 5.14
N THR A 129 7.80 9.66 4.74
CA THR A 129 9.00 10.30 4.19
C THR A 129 8.72 10.83 2.79
N TRP A 130 8.81 12.16 2.63
CA TRP A 130 8.60 12.86 1.36
C TRP A 130 9.93 13.17 0.66
N ILE A 131 10.02 12.90 -0.65
CA ILE A 131 11.19 13.21 -1.49
C ILE A 131 10.73 13.86 -2.80
N ALA A 132 11.28 15.03 -3.12
CA ALA A 132 11.02 15.69 -4.40
C ALA A 132 11.63 14.89 -5.57
N LEU A 133 10.91 14.81 -6.68
CA LEU A 133 11.38 14.28 -7.96
C LEU A 133 11.36 15.41 -8.99
N PRO A 134 12.48 16.14 -9.18
CA PRO A 134 12.53 17.32 -10.04
C PRO A 134 12.06 17.01 -11.46
N GLY A 135 11.13 17.82 -11.99
CA GLY A 135 10.54 17.65 -13.31
C GLY A 135 9.46 16.55 -13.42
N VAL A 136 9.19 15.82 -12.33
CA VAL A 136 8.22 14.72 -12.28
C VAL A 136 7.11 14.99 -11.26
N GLY A 137 7.47 15.44 -10.06
CA GLY A 137 6.57 15.61 -8.92
C GLY A 137 7.27 15.24 -7.61
N TYR A 138 6.74 14.26 -6.89
CA TYR A 138 7.35 13.76 -5.64
C TYR A 138 7.01 12.29 -5.38
N VAL A 139 7.73 11.70 -4.45
CA VAL A 139 7.40 10.38 -3.89
C VAL A 139 7.21 10.49 -2.38
N MET A 140 6.15 9.86 -1.87
CA MET A 140 5.94 9.57 -0.46
C MET A 140 6.32 8.11 -0.21
N LEU A 141 7.19 7.87 0.76
CA LEU A 141 7.66 6.54 1.13
C LEU A 141 7.07 6.16 2.49
N ASN A 142 6.69 4.89 2.62
CA ASN A 142 6.13 4.34 3.84
C ASN A 142 4.98 5.23 4.37
N GLU A 143 4.10 5.64 3.45
CA GLU A 143 2.95 6.48 3.79
C GLU A 143 1.97 5.69 4.65
N GLN A 144 1.65 6.22 5.83
CA GLN A 144 0.77 5.58 6.79
C GLN A 144 -0.32 6.57 7.23
N THR A 145 -1.57 6.16 7.07
CA THR A 145 -2.74 6.94 7.47
C THR A 145 -3.62 6.11 8.39
N PRO A 146 -3.48 6.27 9.73
CA PRO A 146 -4.36 5.62 10.67
C PRO A 146 -5.77 6.24 10.63
N THR A 147 -6.78 5.42 10.90
CA THR A 147 -8.20 5.79 10.94
C THR A 147 -8.89 5.17 12.15
N GLY A 148 -10.13 5.62 12.42
CA GLY A 148 -10.91 5.13 13.55
C GLY A 148 -10.71 5.96 14.82
N ASN A 149 -11.37 5.56 15.90
CA ASN A 149 -11.36 6.26 17.19
C ASN A 149 -10.46 5.61 18.25
N GLY A 150 -9.83 4.47 17.93
CA GLY A 150 -8.97 3.71 18.85
C GLY A 150 -9.69 3.01 20.00
N VAL A 151 -11.02 2.99 19.99
CA VAL A 151 -11.85 2.38 21.04
C VAL A 151 -12.79 1.32 20.47
N THR A 152 -13.65 1.70 19.53
CA THR A 152 -14.63 0.84 18.87
C THR A 152 -14.29 0.60 17.39
N THR A 153 -13.47 1.44 16.83
CA THR A 153 -13.02 1.32 15.44
C THR A 153 -11.54 1.60 15.33
N SER A 154 -10.85 0.84 14.48
CA SER A 154 -9.46 1.09 14.13
C SER A 154 -9.18 0.64 12.71
N GLY A 155 -8.30 1.36 12.04
CA GLY A 155 -7.87 1.02 10.69
C GLY A 155 -6.55 1.72 10.35
N ILE A 156 -5.91 1.24 9.30
CA ILE A 156 -4.72 1.87 8.74
C ILE A 156 -4.66 1.63 7.23
N SER A 157 -4.21 2.66 6.52
CA SER A 157 -3.81 2.58 5.12
C SER A 157 -2.30 2.75 5.02
N VAL A 158 -1.63 1.87 4.28
CA VAL A 158 -0.19 1.86 4.08
C VAL A 158 0.10 1.86 2.59
N ASN A 159 0.88 2.83 2.10
CA ASN A 159 1.43 2.83 0.74
C ASN A 159 2.96 2.91 0.84
N MET A 160 3.65 1.88 0.39
CA MET A 160 5.11 1.83 0.58
C MET A 160 5.86 2.77 -0.36
N ILE A 161 5.45 2.85 -1.62
CA ILE A 161 5.94 3.83 -2.59
C ILE A 161 4.71 4.48 -3.22
N HIS A 162 4.53 5.78 -3.02
CA HIS A 162 3.46 6.55 -3.62
C HIS A 162 4.06 7.73 -4.41
N VAL A 163 4.12 7.60 -5.72
CA VAL A 163 4.62 8.62 -6.64
C VAL A 163 3.46 9.47 -7.12
N VAL A 164 3.56 10.76 -6.93
CA VAL A 164 2.61 11.75 -7.45
C VAL A 164 3.26 12.48 -8.63
N LEU A 165 2.67 12.29 -9.81
CA LEU A 165 3.11 12.93 -11.04
C LEU A 165 2.48 14.32 -11.14
N GLN A 166 3.29 15.34 -11.41
CA GLN A 166 2.84 16.73 -11.52
C GLN A 166 3.29 17.35 -12.84
N ASN A 167 2.44 18.20 -13.38
CA ASN A 167 2.83 19.06 -14.49
C ASN A 167 3.87 20.08 -14.00
N ALA A 168 5.04 20.10 -14.61
CA ALA A 168 6.17 20.94 -14.18
C ALA A 168 5.91 22.46 -14.24
N VAL A 169 4.90 22.89 -15.00
CA VAL A 169 4.56 24.31 -15.16
C VAL A 169 3.43 24.72 -14.23
N THR A 170 2.39 23.90 -14.12
CA THR A 170 1.18 24.23 -13.35
C THR A 170 1.18 23.68 -11.93
N GLY A 171 2.02 22.68 -11.64
CA GLY A 171 2.02 21.95 -10.37
C GLY A 171 0.80 21.03 -10.15
N LEU A 172 -0.09 20.94 -11.14
CA LEU A 172 -1.28 20.08 -11.03
C LEU A 172 -0.90 18.60 -11.13
N THR A 173 -1.53 17.77 -10.31
CA THR A 173 -1.37 16.33 -10.37
C THR A 173 -1.90 15.79 -11.70
N THR A 174 -1.10 14.99 -12.39
CA THR A 174 -1.41 14.37 -13.69
C THR A 174 -1.56 12.87 -13.62
N GLY A 175 -1.16 12.27 -12.50
CA GLY A 175 -1.29 10.84 -12.24
C GLY A 175 -0.60 10.42 -10.97
N GLU A 176 -0.77 9.15 -10.61
CA GLU A 176 -0.19 8.54 -9.41
C GLU A 176 0.23 7.11 -9.69
N ILE A 177 1.31 6.68 -9.05
CA ILE A 177 1.76 5.28 -9.08
C ILE A 177 1.95 4.86 -7.62
N VAL A 178 1.25 3.81 -7.20
CA VAL A 178 1.37 3.26 -5.85
C VAL A 178 1.87 1.82 -5.93
N VAL A 179 2.85 1.47 -5.12
CA VAL A 179 3.36 0.10 -5.00
C VAL A 179 3.39 -0.31 -3.54
N GLY A 180 2.85 -1.51 -3.26
CA GLY A 180 2.71 -2.03 -1.90
C GLY A 180 1.63 -1.28 -1.11
N SER A 181 0.39 -1.24 -1.63
CA SER A 181 -0.76 -0.62 -0.97
C SER A 181 -1.56 -1.65 -0.19
N ALA A 182 -1.66 -1.47 1.12
CA ALA A 182 -2.43 -2.32 2.03
C ALA A 182 -3.34 -1.48 2.92
N THR A 183 -4.58 -1.91 3.09
CA THR A 183 -5.52 -1.32 4.04
C THR A 183 -6.13 -2.39 4.92
N SER A 184 -6.40 -2.06 6.17
CA SER A 184 -7.20 -2.87 7.08
C SER A 184 -8.07 -1.97 7.95
N ALA A 185 -9.27 -2.41 8.28
CA ALA A 185 -10.11 -1.74 9.26
C ALA A 185 -11.03 -2.73 9.97
N VAL A 186 -11.35 -2.41 11.20
CA VAL A 186 -12.23 -3.19 12.09
C VAL A 186 -13.15 -2.25 12.85
N GLY A 187 -14.34 -2.77 13.23
CA GLY A 187 -15.31 -2.05 14.03
C GLY A 187 -16.13 -2.96 14.93
N SER A 188 -16.66 -2.42 16.03
CA SER A 188 -17.56 -3.09 16.98
C SER A 188 -18.84 -2.31 17.22
#